data_1af58754dc3c0f0e4bea17a08a62e3e5
#
_entry.id   1af58754dc3c0f0e4bea17a08a62e3e5
#
_cell.length_a   1.000
_cell.length_b   1.000
_cell.length_c   1.000
_cell.angle_alpha   90.00
_cell.angle_beta   90.00
_cell.angle_gamma   90.00
#
_symmetry.space_group_name_H-M   'P 1'
#
loop_
_entity.id
_entity.type
_entity.pdbx_description
1 polymer ?
#
loop_
_entity_poly.entity_id
_entity_poly.type
_entity_poly.pdbx_seq_one_letter_code
_entity_poly.pdbx_strand_id
1 'polypeptide(L)'
;MNKSFKALGMQEISDFDGTRDAPSPIERLEKVRTAASQFRTQLMQQEDVIYYQSVNLVRAPYPTWYGYTGVFAQKSLTFPFLHLLNRLFVIQYKDFNNQLRVLLFSPTDVVNNRKTPFFERLADSFPDIAFNIFAPQYTSIEDTLQQLKIKPEQVDYISYDHLHTQELRKWLGTADQPAYFPNAKLLVHEKEWNCVQGLLPVQSDWYCPNGANGIDPNKVITFKKSLALGSGLALVHTPGHTEGNHSLVAKADNQIFVTSENGISLDAYEPRSSKIKAIRDYAEKTGVEVILNGNTQEGSNDQYISMVMEKTIAGPLKSNPNFPSCACSSETTPYWLFPGLKQTELLGALQFGQLAV
;
A
#
# COMPACT_ATOMS: atom_id res chain seq x y z
N MET A 1 4.67 -24.06 11.08
CA MET A 1 3.59 -24.94 10.54
C MET A 1 2.60 -24.06 9.81
N ASN A 2 2.55 -24.12 8.48
CA ASN A 2 1.52 -23.40 7.72
C ASN A 2 0.16 -24.03 8.06
N LYS A 3 -0.63 -23.32 8.87
CA LYS A 3 -2.07 -23.63 8.96
C LYS A 3 -2.61 -23.50 7.54
N SER A 4 -3.29 -24.50 7.04
CA SER A 4 -3.95 -24.39 5.73
C SER A 4 -4.77 -23.11 5.70
N PHE A 5 -4.62 -22.24 4.70
CA PHE A 5 -5.39 -21.01 4.53
C PHE A 5 -6.89 -21.27 4.63
N LYS A 6 -7.35 -22.42 4.16
CA LYS A 6 -8.74 -22.87 4.27
C LYS A 6 -9.24 -22.90 5.73
N ALA A 7 -8.40 -23.32 6.68
CA ALA A 7 -8.78 -23.33 8.11
C ALA A 7 -8.91 -21.91 8.69
N LEU A 8 -8.27 -20.91 8.04
CA LEU A 8 -8.35 -19.50 8.38
C LEU A 8 -9.47 -18.76 7.62
N GLY A 9 -10.27 -19.48 6.82
CA GLY A 9 -11.29 -18.87 5.97
C GLY A 9 -10.72 -18.10 4.78
N MET A 10 -9.52 -18.45 4.31
CA MET A 10 -8.82 -17.80 3.19
C MET A 10 -8.58 -18.79 2.05
N GLN A 11 -8.33 -18.29 0.82
CA GLN A 11 -8.07 -19.10 -0.35
C GLN A 11 -6.90 -18.51 -1.15
N GLU A 12 -6.00 -19.38 -1.66
CA GLU A 12 -4.97 -18.92 -2.60
C GLU A 12 -5.61 -18.59 -3.95
N ILE A 13 -5.14 -17.51 -4.57
CA ILE A 13 -5.53 -17.08 -5.91
C ILE A 13 -4.46 -17.58 -6.88
N SER A 14 -4.88 -18.36 -7.88
CA SER A 14 -3.99 -18.93 -8.91
C SER A 14 -4.04 -18.20 -10.23
N ASP A 15 -4.89 -17.21 -10.40
CA ASP A 15 -5.09 -16.45 -11.64
C ASP A 15 -3.79 -15.83 -12.19
N PHE A 16 -2.84 -15.54 -11.32
CA PHE A 16 -1.57 -14.90 -11.67
C PHE A 16 -0.39 -15.87 -11.76
N ASP A 17 -0.61 -17.17 -11.53
CA ASP A 17 0.45 -18.18 -11.60
C ASP A 17 1.07 -18.23 -12.99
N GLY A 18 2.40 -18.22 -13.07
CA GLY A 18 3.16 -18.29 -14.32
C GLY A 18 3.07 -17.07 -15.24
N THR A 19 2.32 -16.03 -14.87
CA THR A 19 2.18 -14.84 -15.73
C THR A 19 3.49 -14.05 -15.87
N ARG A 20 4.40 -14.17 -14.89
CA ARG A 20 5.70 -13.51 -14.87
C ARG A 20 6.87 -14.38 -15.34
N ASP A 21 6.60 -15.63 -15.75
CA ASP A 21 7.66 -16.59 -16.14
C ASP A 21 8.09 -16.45 -17.61
N ALA A 22 7.38 -15.62 -18.41
CA ALA A 22 7.75 -15.40 -19.80
C ALA A 22 9.11 -14.68 -19.93
N PRO A 23 9.95 -15.05 -20.92
CA PRO A 23 11.28 -14.47 -21.08
C PRO A 23 11.27 -12.95 -21.33
N SER A 24 10.36 -12.51 -22.16
CA SER A 24 10.25 -11.10 -22.56
C SER A 24 9.42 -10.29 -21.56
N PRO A 25 9.87 -9.10 -21.13
CA PRO A 25 9.07 -8.21 -20.29
C PRO A 25 7.70 -7.86 -20.88
N ILE A 26 7.61 -7.68 -22.20
CA ILE A 26 6.35 -7.36 -22.86
C ILE A 26 5.37 -8.54 -22.81
N GLU A 27 5.84 -9.77 -22.98
CA GLU A 27 5.02 -10.96 -22.84
C GLU A 27 4.51 -11.13 -21.39
N ARG A 28 5.35 -10.85 -20.40
CA ARG A 28 4.93 -10.82 -18.99
C ARG A 28 3.83 -9.80 -18.76
N LEU A 29 4.00 -8.59 -19.30
CA LEU A 29 3.02 -7.51 -19.19
C LEU A 29 1.65 -7.95 -19.79
N GLU A 30 1.63 -8.52 -20.98
CA GLU A 30 0.38 -8.94 -21.64
C GLU A 30 -0.31 -10.11 -20.91
N LYS A 31 0.46 -11.09 -20.42
CA LYS A 31 -0.08 -12.18 -19.59
C LYS A 31 -0.69 -11.65 -18.29
N VAL A 32 0.02 -10.75 -17.60
CA VAL A 32 -0.46 -10.13 -16.36
C VAL A 32 -1.71 -9.29 -16.62
N ARG A 33 -1.76 -8.51 -17.70
CA ARG A 33 -2.92 -7.70 -18.08
C ARG A 33 -4.15 -8.59 -18.33
N THR A 34 -3.98 -9.69 -19.06
CA THR A 34 -5.06 -10.64 -19.34
C THR A 34 -5.61 -11.26 -18.05
N ALA A 35 -4.71 -11.75 -17.18
CA ALA A 35 -5.08 -12.32 -15.88
C ALA A 35 -5.78 -11.29 -14.98
N ALA A 36 -5.28 -10.05 -14.95
CA ALA A 36 -5.86 -8.96 -14.18
C ALA A 36 -7.28 -8.60 -14.63
N SER A 37 -7.53 -8.60 -15.96
CA SER A 37 -8.87 -8.37 -16.51
C SER A 37 -9.85 -9.49 -16.16
N GLN A 38 -9.40 -10.74 -16.20
CA GLN A 38 -10.20 -11.90 -15.80
C GLN A 38 -10.51 -11.87 -14.31
N PHE A 39 -9.49 -11.65 -13.47
CA PHE A 39 -9.65 -11.51 -12.01
C PHE A 39 -10.61 -10.38 -11.66
N ARG A 40 -10.49 -9.20 -12.31
CA ARG A 40 -11.43 -8.09 -12.13
C ARG A 40 -12.86 -8.54 -12.41
N THR A 41 -13.09 -9.24 -13.55
CA THR A 41 -14.43 -9.70 -13.94
C THR A 41 -15.03 -10.63 -12.89
N GLN A 42 -14.25 -11.55 -12.36
CA GLN A 42 -14.68 -12.46 -11.29
C GLN A 42 -14.97 -11.71 -9.98
N LEU A 43 -14.08 -10.78 -9.59
CA LEU A 43 -14.23 -10.02 -8.35
C LEU A 43 -15.46 -9.09 -8.39
N MET A 44 -15.78 -8.51 -9.56
CA MET A 44 -16.98 -7.67 -9.72
C MET A 44 -18.28 -8.44 -9.52
N GLN A 45 -18.28 -9.77 -9.64
CA GLN A 45 -19.45 -10.63 -9.38
C GLN A 45 -19.59 -11.00 -7.90
N GLN A 46 -18.58 -10.74 -7.07
CA GLN A 46 -18.60 -11.04 -5.64
C GLN A 46 -19.37 -9.96 -4.87
N GLU A 47 -19.66 -10.23 -3.61
CA GLU A 47 -20.26 -9.25 -2.69
C GLU A 47 -19.24 -8.15 -2.34
N ASP A 48 -19.75 -6.99 -1.98
CA ASP A 48 -18.92 -5.92 -1.41
C ASP A 48 -18.46 -6.30 0.00
N VAL A 49 -17.32 -5.76 0.44
CA VAL A 49 -16.93 -5.82 1.85
C VAL A 49 -17.99 -5.09 2.70
N ILE A 50 -18.13 -5.48 3.96
CA ILE A 50 -19.14 -4.90 4.87
C ILE A 50 -18.84 -3.43 5.17
N TYR A 51 -17.56 -3.15 5.41
CA TYR A 51 -17.08 -1.80 5.69
C TYR A 51 -15.71 -1.59 5.08
N TYR A 52 -15.49 -0.42 4.51
CA TYR A 52 -14.20 0.03 3.98
C TYR A 52 -14.03 1.51 4.27
N GLN A 53 -12.95 1.87 4.94
CA GLN A 53 -12.61 3.27 5.21
C GLN A 53 -11.11 3.51 5.05
N SER A 54 -10.74 4.62 4.39
CA SER A 54 -9.38 5.15 4.41
C SER A 54 -9.29 6.32 5.39
N VAL A 55 -8.26 6.34 6.23
CA VAL A 55 -8.01 7.35 7.25
C VAL A 55 -6.63 7.95 7.08
N ASN A 56 -6.56 9.27 7.00
CA ASN A 56 -5.29 9.99 6.87
C ASN A 56 -4.55 9.98 8.21
N LEU A 57 -3.36 9.40 8.26
CA LEU A 57 -2.55 9.29 9.49
C LEU A 57 -1.55 10.45 9.62
N VAL A 58 -0.65 10.55 8.67
CA VAL A 58 0.47 11.49 8.71
C VAL A 58 0.81 11.97 7.30
N ARG A 59 1.27 13.19 7.23
CA ARG A 59 1.87 13.75 6.03
C ARG A 59 3.39 13.68 6.17
N ALA A 60 4.06 13.03 5.22
CA ALA A 60 5.50 12.91 5.22
C ALA A 60 6.11 13.63 4.01
N PRO A 61 7.21 14.36 4.19
CA PRO A 61 7.98 14.92 3.08
C PRO A 61 8.66 13.76 2.32
N TYR A 62 8.68 13.87 1.01
CA TYR A 62 9.23 12.86 0.13
C TYR A 62 10.00 13.50 -1.02
N PRO A 63 11.24 13.10 -1.32
CA PRO A 63 12.01 13.71 -2.39
C PRO A 63 11.30 13.58 -3.74
N THR A 64 11.11 14.69 -4.44
CA THR A 64 10.45 14.73 -5.77
C THR A 64 11.13 13.81 -6.78
N TRP A 65 12.45 13.65 -6.64
CA TRP A 65 13.25 12.74 -7.46
C TRP A 65 12.72 11.30 -7.45
N TYR A 66 12.27 10.82 -6.28
CA TYR A 66 11.72 9.47 -6.14
C TYR A 66 10.26 9.38 -6.59
N GLY A 67 9.48 10.43 -6.37
CA GLY A 67 8.03 10.39 -6.57
C GLY A 67 7.57 10.08 -7.99
N TYR A 68 8.33 10.53 -8.98
CA TYR A 68 8.02 10.33 -10.40
C TYR A 68 9.30 10.04 -11.17
N THR A 69 9.70 8.78 -11.18
CA THR A 69 10.98 8.33 -11.72
C THR A 69 11.21 8.82 -13.15
N GLY A 70 12.28 9.55 -13.36
CA GLY A 70 12.74 10.06 -14.66
C GLY A 70 12.02 11.33 -15.16
N VAL A 71 10.83 11.65 -14.67
CA VAL A 71 10.03 12.80 -15.16
C VAL A 71 10.67 14.13 -14.78
N PHE A 72 11.09 14.25 -13.52
CA PHE A 72 11.63 15.49 -12.96
C PHE A 72 13.14 15.49 -12.80
N ALA A 73 13.84 14.52 -13.40
CA ALA A 73 15.28 14.37 -13.27
C ALA A 73 16.08 15.65 -13.57
N GLN A 74 15.62 16.45 -14.54
CA GLN A 74 16.26 17.71 -14.93
C GLN A 74 15.64 18.95 -14.28
N LYS A 75 14.50 18.80 -13.58
CA LYS A 75 13.71 19.89 -13.00
C LYS A 75 13.54 19.78 -11.48
N SER A 76 14.16 18.80 -10.85
CA SER A 76 14.02 18.49 -9.42
C SER A 76 14.45 19.65 -8.50
N LEU A 77 15.23 20.60 -9.00
CA LEU A 77 15.64 21.79 -8.23
C LEU A 77 14.48 22.78 -7.96
N THR A 78 13.38 22.69 -8.72
CA THR A 78 12.24 23.60 -8.55
C THR A 78 11.32 23.16 -7.41
N PHE A 79 11.23 21.83 -7.15
CA PHE A 79 10.39 21.24 -6.13
C PHE A 79 11.16 20.09 -5.45
N PRO A 80 11.98 20.39 -4.42
CA PRO A 80 12.83 19.36 -3.82
C PRO A 80 12.03 18.27 -3.12
N PHE A 81 10.86 18.60 -2.57
CA PHE A 81 10.00 17.68 -1.85
C PHE A 81 8.57 17.71 -2.38
N LEU A 82 7.97 16.52 -2.39
CA LEU A 82 6.54 16.27 -2.42
C LEU A 82 6.07 15.96 -1.01
N HIS A 83 4.77 15.93 -0.80
CA HIS A 83 4.19 15.44 0.44
C HIS A 83 3.33 14.22 0.16
N LEU A 84 3.69 13.12 0.80
CA LEU A 84 2.90 11.90 0.85
C LEU A 84 1.93 11.97 2.03
N LEU A 85 0.70 11.63 1.80
CA LEU A 85 -0.31 11.41 2.81
C LEU A 85 -0.46 9.91 3.03
N ASN A 86 0.15 9.41 4.12
CA ASN A 86 0.04 8.01 4.49
C ASN A 86 -1.33 7.73 5.11
N ARG A 87 -1.90 6.57 4.79
CA ARG A 87 -3.27 6.18 5.16
C ARG A 87 -3.34 4.82 5.81
N LEU A 88 -4.19 4.73 6.83
CA LEU A 88 -4.74 3.49 7.33
C LEU A 88 -5.98 3.12 6.53
N PHE A 89 -6.17 1.84 6.24
CA PHE A 89 -7.44 1.31 5.75
C PHE A 89 -8.03 0.36 6.77
N VAL A 90 -9.29 0.60 7.14
CA VAL A 90 -10.06 -0.24 8.08
C VAL A 90 -11.10 -0.98 7.27
N ILE A 91 -11.02 -2.31 7.26
CA ILE A 91 -11.89 -3.17 6.48
C ILE A 91 -12.58 -4.17 7.40
N GLN A 92 -13.91 -4.26 7.30
CA GLN A 92 -14.68 -5.35 7.91
C GLN A 92 -15.30 -6.20 6.80
N TYR A 93 -15.14 -7.51 6.91
CA TYR A 93 -15.55 -8.45 5.87
C TYR A 93 -15.94 -9.80 6.48
N LYS A 94 -16.60 -10.66 5.70
CA LYS A 94 -16.79 -12.08 6.01
C LYS A 94 -15.74 -12.92 5.31
N ASP A 95 -15.07 -13.76 6.07
CA ASP A 95 -14.16 -14.76 5.51
C ASP A 95 -14.95 -15.92 4.86
N PHE A 96 -14.28 -16.84 4.17
CA PHE A 96 -14.93 -17.97 3.50
C PHE A 96 -15.53 -19.02 4.47
N ASN A 97 -15.29 -18.88 5.76
CA ASN A 97 -15.98 -19.63 6.82
C ASN A 97 -17.17 -18.84 7.39
N ASN A 98 -17.57 -17.72 6.73
CA ASN A 98 -18.66 -16.82 7.15
C ASN A 98 -18.43 -16.17 8.53
N GLN A 99 -17.16 -16.03 8.94
CA GLN A 99 -16.79 -15.33 10.17
C GLN A 99 -16.55 -13.86 9.87
N LEU A 100 -17.08 -12.98 10.71
CA LEU A 100 -16.82 -11.55 10.65
C LEU A 100 -15.37 -11.28 11.07
N ARG A 101 -14.63 -10.53 10.24
CA ARG A 101 -13.22 -10.21 10.46
C ARG A 101 -12.96 -8.72 10.31
N VAL A 102 -11.99 -8.22 11.05
CA VAL A 102 -11.45 -6.87 10.94
C VAL A 102 -10.00 -6.94 10.49
N LEU A 103 -9.72 -6.32 9.35
CA LEU A 103 -8.37 -6.11 8.82
C LEU A 103 -8.01 -4.63 8.92
N LEU A 104 -6.84 -4.33 9.46
CA LEU A 104 -6.17 -3.04 9.32
C LEU A 104 -5.07 -3.17 8.26
N PHE A 105 -5.16 -2.38 7.20
CA PHE A 105 -4.10 -2.33 6.19
C PHE A 105 -3.34 -1.01 6.32
N SER A 106 -2.01 -1.11 6.36
CA SER A 106 -1.06 -0.02 6.63
C SER A 106 -1.29 0.70 7.98
N PRO A 107 -1.43 -0.03 9.13
CA PRO A 107 -1.51 0.58 10.45
C PRO A 107 -0.14 1.08 10.89
N THR A 108 0.26 2.24 10.39
CA THR A 108 1.57 2.85 10.61
C THR A 108 1.70 3.41 12.03
N ASP A 109 2.72 2.98 12.77
CA ASP A 109 3.13 3.63 14.03
C ASP A 109 3.97 4.87 13.72
N VAL A 110 3.31 6.01 13.58
CA VAL A 110 3.92 7.28 13.17
C VAL A 110 5.09 7.69 14.10
N VAL A 111 5.02 7.38 15.39
CA VAL A 111 6.04 7.75 16.37
C VAL A 111 7.31 6.92 16.16
N ASN A 112 7.18 5.60 16.06
CA ASN A 112 8.33 4.71 15.92
C ASN A 112 8.88 4.65 14.50
N ASN A 113 8.06 4.91 13.48
CA ASN A 113 8.52 5.02 12.08
C ASN A 113 9.59 6.11 11.88
N ARG A 114 9.61 7.14 12.74
CA ARG A 114 10.67 8.18 12.73
C ARG A 114 12.07 7.60 12.97
N LYS A 115 12.19 6.41 13.56
CA LYS A 115 13.46 5.70 13.79
C LYS A 115 14.03 5.06 12.50
N THR A 116 13.26 5.08 11.41
CA THR A 116 13.78 4.69 10.10
C THR A 116 14.92 5.65 9.73
N PRO A 117 16.10 5.16 9.33
CA PRO A 117 17.29 6.01 9.19
C PRO A 117 17.09 7.22 8.27
N PHE A 118 16.33 7.06 7.18
CA PHE A 118 15.96 8.19 6.30
C PHE A 118 15.18 9.28 7.05
N PHE A 119 14.14 8.91 7.81
CA PHE A 119 13.32 9.87 8.54
C PHE A 119 14.03 10.43 9.79
N GLU A 120 14.87 9.64 10.45
CA GLU A 120 15.67 10.07 11.58
C GLU A 120 16.62 11.21 11.17
N ARG A 121 17.41 11.00 10.09
CA ARG A 121 18.29 12.06 9.54
C ARG A 121 17.51 13.30 9.10
N LEU A 122 16.31 13.11 8.56
CA LEU A 122 15.47 14.24 8.17
C LEU A 122 14.96 15.00 9.40
N ALA A 123 14.52 14.29 10.45
CA ALA A 123 14.07 14.90 11.70
C ALA A 123 15.18 15.66 12.41
N ASP A 124 16.39 15.09 12.48
CA ASP A 124 17.57 15.72 13.10
C ASP A 124 17.99 17.01 12.39
N SER A 125 17.58 17.20 11.14
CA SER A 125 17.88 18.40 10.36
C SER A 125 16.98 19.59 10.70
N PHE A 126 15.93 19.41 11.54
CA PHE A 126 14.95 20.43 11.86
C PHE A 126 14.66 20.48 13.37
N PRO A 127 14.39 21.66 13.96
CA PRO A 127 13.83 21.76 15.32
C PRO A 127 12.46 21.04 15.38
N ASP A 128 12.13 20.42 16.52
CA ASP A 128 10.89 19.63 16.70
C ASP A 128 9.61 20.38 16.27
N ILE A 129 9.51 21.67 16.60
CA ILE A 129 8.37 22.51 16.22
C ILE A 129 8.27 22.62 14.70
N ALA A 130 9.39 22.83 14.01
CA ALA A 130 9.43 22.92 12.55
C ALA A 130 9.13 21.56 11.93
N PHE A 131 9.59 20.46 12.52
CA PHE A 131 9.31 19.11 12.02
C PHE A 131 7.81 18.77 12.08
N ASN A 132 7.09 19.16 13.12
CA ASN A 132 5.64 18.94 13.22
C ASN A 132 4.83 19.73 12.18
N ILE A 133 5.34 20.89 11.73
CA ILE A 133 4.78 21.64 10.61
C ILE A 133 5.12 20.93 9.28
N PHE A 134 6.32 20.40 9.18
CA PHE A 134 6.82 19.73 7.99
C PHE A 134 6.20 18.34 7.78
N ALA A 135 5.92 17.61 8.86
CA ALA A 135 5.33 16.28 8.87
C ALA A 135 4.14 16.17 9.88
N PRO A 136 3.02 16.87 9.62
CA PRO A 136 1.90 16.88 10.56
C PRO A 136 1.22 15.52 10.64
N GLN A 137 0.99 15.06 11.88
CA GLN A 137 0.14 13.91 12.16
C GLN A 137 -1.31 14.37 12.31
N TYR A 138 -2.26 13.67 11.68
CA TYR A 138 -3.68 14.00 11.69
C TYR A 138 -4.46 13.20 12.73
N THR A 139 -4.11 11.93 12.90
CA THR A 139 -4.70 11.02 13.88
C THR A 139 -3.73 9.89 14.20
N SER A 140 -4.08 9.08 15.20
CA SER A 140 -3.40 7.83 15.52
C SER A 140 -4.27 6.61 15.18
N ILE A 141 -3.67 5.42 15.20
CA ILE A 141 -4.42 4.16 15.06
C ILE A 141 -5.39 4.02 16.23
N GLU A 142 -4.93 4.33 17.44
CA GLU A 142 -5.70 4.25 18.68
C GLU A 142 -6.93 5.15 18.63
N ASP A 143 -6.75 6.42 18.26
CA ASP A 143 -7.85 7.39 18.15
C ASP A 143 -8.86 6.97 17.07
N THR A 144 -8.36 6.45 15.94
CA THR A 144 -9.22 5.94 14.86
C THR A 144 -10.08 4.79 15.34
N LEU A 145 -9.51 3.80 16.01
CA LEU A 145 -10.25 2.67 16.54
C LEU A 145 -11.26 3.08 17.60
N GLN A 146 -10.90 4.04 18.47
CA GLN A 146 -11.81 4.61 19.46
C GLN A 146 -13.01 5.29 18.79
N GLN A 147 -12.78 6.10 17.77
CA GLN A 147 -13.85 6.76 16.99
C GLN A 147 -14.79 5.75 16.32
N LEU A 148 -14.23 4.67 15.79
CA LEU A 148 -14.97 3.58 15.17
C LEU A 148 -15.58 2.60 16.18
N LYS A 149 -15.29 2.74 17.46
CA LYS A 149 -15.70 1.82 18.54
C LYS A 149 -15.23 0.39 18.32
N ILE A 150 -14.11 0.22 17.65
CA ILE A 150 -13.42 -1.07 17.48
C ILE A 150 -12.43 -1.24 18.63
N LYS A 151 -12.58 -2.31 19.41
CA LYS A 151 -11.62 -2.64 20.46
C LYS A 151 -10.36 -3.28 19.84
N PRO A 152 -9.17 -3.09 20.42
CA PRO A 152 -7.93 -3.73 19.92
C PRO A 152 -8.04 -5.25 19.77
N GLU A 153 -8.81 -5.91 20.66
CA GLU A 153 -9.03 -7.37 20.64
C GLU A 153 -9.90 -7.83 19.46
N GLN A 154 -10.63 -6.93 18.82
CA GLN A 154 -11.48 -7.24 17.66
C GLN A 154 -10.71 -7.18 16.32
N VAL A 155 -9.45 -6.71 16.33
CA VAL A 155 -8.61 -6.72 15.15
C VAL A 155 -8.07 -8.15 14.93
N ASP A 156 -8.47 -8.78 13.83
CA ASP A 156 -8.05 -10.15 13.47
C ASP A 156 -6.73 -10.17 12.71
N TYR A 157 -6.55 -9.20 11.81
CA TYR A 157 -5.38 -9.13 10.95
C TYR A 157 -4.87 -7.70 10.79
N ILE A 158 -3.54 -7.60 10.66
CA ILE A 158 -2.88 -6.41 10.13
C ILE A 158 -2.11 -6.82 8.87
N SER A 159 -1.99 -5.92 7.91
CA SER A 159 -1.18 -6.12 6.72
C SER A 159 -0.64 -4.77 6.21
N TYR A 160 0.36 -4.83 5.37
CA TYR A 160 0.98 -3.68 4.70
C TYR A 160 1.26 -4.09 3.28
N ASP A 161 1.25 -3.15 2.36
CA ASP A 161 1.69 -3.45 0.99
C ASP A 161 3.16 -3.90 0.97
N HIS A 162 3.99 -3.28 1.81
CA HIS A 162 5.39 -3.62 2.07
C HIS A 162 5.80 -3.13 3.47
N LEU A 163 7.00 -3.45 3.93
CA LEU A 163 7.43 -3.16 5.29
C LEU A 163 8.45 -2.01 5.42
N HIS A 164 8.66 -1.19 4.37
CA HIS A 164 9.43 0.04 4.53
C HIS A 164 8.86 0.87 5.67
N THR A 165 9.73 1.37 6.52
CA THR A 165 9.41 2.27 7.65
C THR A 165 8.52 1.68 8.75
N GLN A 166 8.15 0.39 8.71
CA GLN A 166 7.16 -0.18 9.63
C GLN A 166 7.80 -0.72 10.92
N GLU A 167 7.26 -0.29 12.06
CA GLU A 167 7.55 -0.82 13.39
C GLU A 167 6.37 -1.71 13.82
N LEU A 168 6.60 -3.02 13.90
CA LEU A 168 5.55 -4.02 14.11
C LEU A 168 5.40 -4.46 15.57
N ARG A 169 6.42 -4.23 16.40
CA ARG A 169 6.48 -4.77 17.78
C ARG A 169 5.39 -4.20 18.69
N LYS A 170 5.03 -2.93 18.51
CA LYS A 170 3.91 -2.33 19.24
C LYS A 170 2.60 -3.06 18.97
N TRP A 171 2.34 -3.40 17.72
CA TRP A 171 1.08 -3.99 17.31
C TRP A 171 0.97 -5.47 17.69
N LEU A 172 2.04 -6.23 17.46
CA LEU A 172 2.04 -7.69 17.61
C LEU A 172 2.62 -8.17 18.93
N GLY A 173 3.37 -7.32 19.62
CA GLY A 173 4.07 -7.65 20.85
C GLY A 173 5.38 -8.42 20.63
N THR A 174 6.16 -8.50 21.69
CA THR A 174 7.39 -9.32 21.81
C THR A 174 7.38 -10.00 23.16
N ALA A 175 8.42 -10.76 23.50
CA ALA A 175 8.55 -11.36 24.82
C ALA A 175 8.52 -10.30 25.95
N ASP A 176 9.03 -9.09 25.68
CA ASP A 176 9.20 -8.02 26.67
C ASP A 176 8.14 -6.92 26.54
N GLN A 177 7.32 -6.93 25.50
CA GLN A 177 6.32 -5.90 25.23
C GLN A 177 4.97 -6.54 24.88
N PRO A 178 3.88 -6.25 25.60
CA PRO A 178 2.56 -6.75 25.25
C PRO A 178 2.10 -6.19 23.90
N ALA A 179 1.38 -7.01 23.15
CA ALA A 179 0.76 -6.61 21.88
C ALA A 179 -0.37 -5.61 22.13
N TYR A 180 -0.40 -4.50 21.37
CA TYR A 180 -1.57 -3.64 21.35
C TYR A 180 -2.78 -4.34 20.72
N PHE A 181 -2.56 -5.18 19.67
CA PHE A 181 -3.57 -6.05 19.09
C PHE A 181 -3.35 -7.51 19.53
N PRO A 182 -3.88 -7.93 20.70
CA PRO A 182 -3.54 -9.21 21.28
C PRO A 182 -3.95 -10.42 20.40
N ASN A 183 -5.03 -10.28 19.62
CA ASN A 183 -5.56 -11.33 18.76
C ASN A 183 -5.07 -11.25 17.31
N ALA A 184 -4.57 -10.10 16.88
CA ALA A 184 -4.18 -9.88 15.50
C ALA A 184 -2.98 -10.72 15.07
N LYS A 185 -2.98 -11.06 13.78
CA LYS A 185 -1.84 -11.66 13.07
C LYS A 185 -1.46 -10.79 11.89
N LEU A 186 -0.17 -10.75 11.58
CA LEU A 186 0.36 -10.13 10.38
C LEU A 186 0.12 -11.06 9.18
N LEU A 187 -0.53 -10.55 8.14
CA LEU A 187 -0.56 -11.15 6.81
C LEU A 187 0.52 -10.47 5.97
N VAL A 188 1.50 -11.20 5.48
CA VAL A 188 2.65 -10.64 4.75
C VAL A 188 3.14 -11.62 3.68
N HIS A 189 3.55 -11.09 2.53
CA HIS A 189 4.18 -11.93 1.52
C HIS A 189 5.52 -12.50 2.02
N GLU A 190 5.79 -13.78 1.73
CA GLU A 190 6.99 -14.48 2.24
C GLU A 190 8.29 -13.75 1.90
N LYS A 191 8.40 -13.20 0.69
CA LYS A 191 9.58 -12.44 0.27
C LYS A 191 9.79 -11.18 1.12
N GLU A 192 8.70 -10.47 1.43
CA GLU A 192 8.74 -9.27 2.28
C GLU A 192 9.19 -9.61 3.71
N TRP A 193 8.62 -10.68 4.28
CA TRP A 193 9.01 -11.15 5.61
C TRP A 193 10.46 -11.62 5.65
N ASN A 194 10.92 -12.31 4.63
CA ASN A 194 12.32 -12.76 4.55
C ASN A 194 13.29 -11.57 4.36
N CYS A 195 12.87 -10.54 3.61
CA CYS A 195 13.67 -9.34 3.39
C CYS A 195 14.00 -8.65 4.74
N VAL A 196 13.02 -8.42 5.61
CA VAL A 196 13.26 -7.75 6.90
C VAL A 196 14.12 -8.55 7.87
N GLN A 197 14.33 -9.86 7.61
CA GLN A 197 15.22 -10.71 8.42
C GLN A 197 16.70 -10.60 7.98
N GLY A 198 16.98 -10.02 6.81
CA GLY A 198 18.34 -9.96 6.27
C GLY A 198 18.52 -8.88 5.21
N LEU A 199 18.42 -7.62 5.61
CA LEU A 199 18.55 -6.47 4.71
C LEU A 199 19.97 -6.30 4.18
N LEU A 200 20.07 -5.98 2.90
CA LEU A 200 21.29 -5.42 2.34
C LEU A 200 21.48 -3.97 2.82
N PRO A 201 22.74 -3.47 2.91
CA PRO A 201 23.00 -2.09 3.34
C PRO A 201 22.25 -1.03 2.52
N VAL A 202 22.02 -1.27 1.23
CA VAL A 202 21.29 -0.38 0.34
C VAL A 202 19.79 -0.25 0.71
N GLN A 203 19.25 -1.25 1.37
CA GLN A 203 17.82 -1.29 1.79
C GLN A 203 17.63 -0.72 3.21
N SER A 204 18.67 -0.80 4.06
CA SER A 204 18.57 -0.48 5.49
C SER A 204 18.10 0.96 5.79
N ASP A 205 18.30 1.89 4.86
CA ASP A 205 17.82 3.27 4.98
C ASP A 205 16.29 3.39 5.07
N TRP A 206 15.58 2.40 4.52
CA TRP A 206 14.13 2.42 4.37
C TRP A 206 13.38 1.54 5.37
N TYR A 207 14.08 0.70 6.12
CA TYR A 207 13.45 -0.18 7.10
C TYR A 207 13.66 0.32 8.53
N CYS A 208 12.62 0.22 9.36
CA CYS A 208 12.73 0.52 10.78
C CYS A 208 13.71 -0.45 11.45
N PRO A 209 14.78 0.03 12.11
CA PRO A 209 15.77 -0.84 12.74
C PRO A 209 15.12 -1.77 13.76
N ASN A 210 15.31 -3.08 13.57
CA ASN A 210 14.71 -4.11 14.44
C ASN A 210 13.18 -4.11 14.50
N GLY A 211 12.48 -3.45 13.57
CA GLY A 211 11.02 -3.27 13.61
C GLY A 211 10.19 -4.56 13.63
N ALA A 212 10.79 -5.70 13.24
CA ALA A 212 10.17 -7.02 13.27
C ALA A 212 10.80 -7.99 14.28
N ASN A 213 11.84 -7.56 15.03
CA ASN A 213 12.58 -8.46 15.91
C ASN A 213 11.78 -8.87 17.15
N GLY A 214 11.89 -10.16 17.51
CA GLY A 214 11.26 -10.70 18.73
C GLY A 214 9.74 -10.91 18.63
N ILE A 215 9.14 -10.74 17.45
CA ILE A 215 7.73 -11.06 17.21
C ILE A 215 7.56 -12.58 17.23
N ASP A 216 6.55 -13.07 17.97
CA ASP A 216 6.20 -14.49 17.98
C ASP A 216 5.87 -14.97 16.55
N PRO A 217 6.58 -16.00 16.01
CA PRO A 217 6.28 -16.56 14.70
C PRO A 217 4.81 -17.00 14.50
N ASN A 218 4.09 -17.34 15.58
CA ASN A 218 2.66 -17.67 15.52
C ASN A 218 1.76 -16.46 15.22
N LYS A 219 2.28 -15.25 15.35
CA LYS A 219 1.63 -14.00 14.99
C LYS A 219 1.84 -13.62 13.52
N VAL A 220 2.65 -14.39 12.76
CA VAL A 220 2.96 -14.10 11.37
C VAL A 220 2.41 -15.20 10.47
N ILE A 221 1.63 -14.81 9.49
CA ILE A 221 1.10 -15.67 8.43
C ILE A 221 1.72 -15.20 7.11
N THR A 222 2.64 -16.00 6.59
CA THR A 222 3.25 -15.72 5.29
C THR A 222 2.47 -16.40 4.17
N PHE A 223 2.34 -15.70 3.03
CA PHE A 223 1.78 -16.26 1.80
C PHE A 223 2.77 -16.10 0.65
N LYS A 224 2.71 -17.01 -0.35
CA LYS A 224 3.61 -17.03 -1.53
C LYS A 224 2.91 -16.57 -2.80
N LYS A 225 1.62 -16.77 -2.87
CA LYS A 225 0.73 -16.41 -3.97
C LYS A 225 -0.21 -15.32 -3.50
N SER A 226 -0.96 -14.74 -4.42
CA SER A 226 -2.09 -13.88 -4.03
C SER A 226 -3.10 -14.64 -3.17
N LEU A 227 -3.78 -13.94 -2.25
CA LEU A 227 -4.62 -14.52 -1.22
C LEU A 227 -5.98 -13.83 -1.18
N ALA A 228 -7.07 -14.56 -1.39
CA ALA A 228 -8.42 -14.10 -1.13
C ALA A 228 -8.73 -14.27 0.36
N LEU A 229 -9.15 -13.20 1.02
CA LEU A 229 -9.47 -13.18 2.46
C LEU A 229 -10.95 -13.47 2.70
N GLY A 230 -11.79 -13.14 1.75
CA GLY A 230 -13.24 -13.32 1.74
C GLY A 230 -13.83 -12.80 0.45
N SER A 231 -15.17 -12.80 0.35
CA SER A 231 -15.84 -12.23 -0.80
C SER A 231 -15.48 -10.75 -0.95
N GLY A 232 -15.09 -10.33 -2.14
CA GLY A 232 -14.73 -8.94 -2.43
C GLY A 232 -13.42 -8.43 -1.83
N LEU A 233 -12.59 -9.28 -1.19
CA LEU A 233 -11.36 -8.86 -0.53
C LEU A 233 -10.19 -9.80 -0.81
N ALA A 234 -9.08 -9.24 -1.28
CA ALA A 234 -7.86 -9.98 -1.57
C ALA A 234 -6.58 -9.18 -1.27
N LEU A 235 -5.49 -9.91 -1.02
CA LEU A 235 -4.11 -9.42 -1.07
C LEU A 235 -3.47 -10.00 -2.34
N VAL A 236 -3.12 -9.15 -3.29
CA VAL A 236 -2.60 -9.57 -4.59
C VAL A 236 -1.11 -9.27 -4.67
N HIS A 237 -0.28 -10.28 -4.94
CA HIS A 237 1.16 -10.10 -5.09
C HIS A 237 1.49 -9.21 -6.29
N THR A 238 2.03 -8.04 -6.04
CA THR A 238 2.37 -6.99 -7.01
C THR A 238 3.80 -6.51 -6.79
N PRO A 239 4.81 -7.39 -7.04
CA PRO A 239 6.21 -7.10 -6.75
C PRO A 239 6.71 -5.90 -7.54
N GLY A 240 7.70 -5.21 -7.01
CA GLY A 240 8.43 -4.15 -7.70
C GLY A 240 8.93 -3.06 -6.78
N HIS A 241 8.06 -2.38 -6.05
CA HIS A 241 8.46 -1.41 -5.01
C HIS A 241 9.32 -2.12 -3.95
N THR A 242 8.91 -3.32 -3.53
CA THR A 242 9.73 -4.35 -2.93
C THR A 242 9.45 -5.70 -3.61
N GLU A 243 10.29 -6.72 -3.39
CA GLU A 243 10.05 -8.05 -3.95
C GLU A 243 8.79 -8.72 -3.40
N GLY A 244 8.42 -8.40 -2.18
CA GLY A 244 7.25 -8.92 -1.48
C GLY A 244 6.06 -7.98 -1.48
N ASN A 245 6.12 -6.87 -2.20
CA ASN A 245 5.00 -5.93 -2.28
C ASN A 245 3.72 -6.65 -2.73
N HIS A 246 2.62 -6.32 -2.06
CA HIS A 246 1.30 -6.82 -2.41
C HIS A 246 0.24 -5.75 -2.23
N SER A 247 -0.72 -5.73 -3.14
CA SER A 247 -1.81 -4.76 -3.11
C SER A 247 -3.01 -5.29 -2.34
N LEU A 248 -3.61 -4.43 -1.51
CA LEU A 248 -4.97 -4.66 -1.03
C LEU A 248 -5.94 -4.40 -2.17
N VAL A 249 -6.81 -5.37 -2.45
CA VAL A 249 -7.87 -5.27 -3.44
C VAL A 249 -9.20 -5.46 -2.73
N ALA A 250 -10.02 -4.43 -2.68
CA ALA A 250 -11.30 -4.44 -1.99
C ALA A 250 -12.43 -3.97 -2.90
N LYS A 251 -13.52 -4.73 -2.97
CA LYS A 251 -14.75 -4.31 -3.63
C LYS A 251 -15.66 -3.63 -2.62
N ALA A 252 -15.98 -2.36 -2.86
CA ALA A 252 -16.87 -1.55 -2.04
C ALA A 252 -17.70 -0.62 -2.93
N ASP A 253 -18.97 -0.43 -2.63
CA ASP A 253 -19.90 0.36 -3.43
C ASP A 253 -19.91 -0.03 -4.92
N ASN A 254 -19.92 -1.32 -5.22
CA ASN A 254 -19.83 -1.85 -6.60
C ASN A 254 -18.66 -1.28 -7.42
N GLN A 255 -17.54 -1.00 -6.77
CA GLN A 255 -16.27 -0.58 -7.37
C GLN A 255 -15.13 -1.33 -6.70
N ILE A 256 -14.06 -1.60 -7.43
CA ILE A 256 -12.86 -2.21 -6.89
C ILE A 256 -11.86 -1.11 -6.59
N PHE A 257 -11.37 -1.03 -5.36
CA PHE A 257 -10.25 -0.19 -4.95
C PHE A 257 -9.01 -1.05 -4.81
N VAL A 258 -7.91 -0.59 -5.41
CA VAL A 258 -6.59 -1.23 -5.29
C VAL A 258 -5.67 -0.29 -4.55
N THR A 259 -5.04 -0.79 -3.48
CA THR A 259 -4.16 0.00 -2.62
C THR A 259 -2.75 -0.56 -2.62
N SER A 260 -1.78 0.26 -2.99
CA SER A 260 -0.34 -0.06 -3.01
C SER A 260 0.48 1.23 -3.04
N GLU A 261 1.79 1.13 -2.77
CA GLU A 261 2.77 2.22 -2.96
C GLU A 261 3.66 2.00 -4.20
N ASN A 262 3.33 1.05 -5.09
CA ASN A 262 3.98 0.97 -6.41
C ASN A 262 3.83 2.29 -7.18
N GLY A 263 2.68 2.95 -7.03
CA GLY A 263 2.43 4.31 -7.49
C GLY A 263 1.90 5.19 -6.37
N ILE A 264 2.25 6.48 -6.40
CA ILE A 264 1.94 7.44 -5.32
C ILE A 264 0.90 8.49 -5.71
N SER A 265 0.27 8.37 -6.87
CA SER A 265 -0.82 9.24 -7.30
C SER A 265 -1.59 8.63 -8.47
N LEU A 266 -2.81 9.11 -8.69
CA LEU A 266 -3.58 8.76 -9.89
C LEU A 266 -2.90 9.26 -11.17
N ASP A 267 -2.21 10.40 -11.12
CA ASP A 267 -1.38 10.90 -12.22
C ASP A 267 -0.24 9.93 -12.60
N ALA A 268 0.27 9.14 -11.64
CA ALA A 268 1.28 8.13 -11.90
C ALA A 268 0.69 6.86 -12.54
N TYR A 269 -0.54 6.49 -12.17
CA TYR A 269 -1.25 5.35 -12.76
C TYR A 269 -1.84 5.64 -14.15
N GLU A 270 -2.24 6.90 -14.43
CA GLU A 270 -2.76 7.32 -15.73
C GLU A 270 -2.13 8.66 -16.19
N PRO A 271 -0.84 8.63 -16.53
CA PRO A 271 -0.07 9.85 -16.79
C PRO A 271 -0.55 10.61 -18.04
N ARG A 272 -1.18 9.94 -19.01
CA ARG A 272 -1.70 10.61 -20.22
C ARG A 272 -2.93 11.48 -19.92
N SER A 273 -3.69 11.17 -18.88
CA SER A 273 -4.83 11.97 -18.42
C SER A 273 -4.43 13.07 -17.43
N SER A 274 -3.14 13.14 -17.04
CA SER A 274 -2.62 14.12 -16.09
C SER A 274 -2.72 15.56 -16.60
N LYS A 275 -3.15 16.47 -15.75
CA LYS A 275 -3.05 17.93 -15.99
C LYS A 275 -1.64 18.46 -15.73
N ILE A 276 -0.79 17.68 -15.06
CA ILE A 276 0.61 18.01 -14.83
C ILE A 276 1.37 17.80 -16.15
N LYS A 277 1.63 18.92 -16.84
CA LYS A 277 2.21 18.90 -18.21
C LYS A 277 3.47 18.03 -18.33
N ALA A 278 4.37 18.10 -17.35
CA ALA A 278 5.62 17.32 -17.39
C ALA A 278 5.38 15.81 -17.35
N ILE A 279 4.38 15.34 -16.58
CA ILE A 279 3.98 13.93 -16.49
C ILE A 279 3.38 13.47 -17.82
N ARG A 280 2.42 14.24 -18.36
CA ARG A 280 1.77 13.92 -19.63
C ARG A 280 2.75 13.92 -20.80
N ASP A 281 3.56 14.98 -20.95
CA ASP A 281 4.56 15.08 -22.02
C ASP A 281 5.58 13.91 -21.96
N TYR A 282 5.97 13.48 -20.74
CA TYR A 282 6.87 12.36 -20.58
C TYR A 282 6.21 11.06 -21.06
N ALA A 283 4.98 10.79 -20.67
CA ALA A 283 4.25 9.60 -21.08
C ALA A 283 3.99 9.56 -22.59
N GLU A 284 3.66 10.71 -23.21
CA GLU A 284 3.46 10.81 -24.65
C GLU A 284 4.75 10.56 -25.42
N LYS A 285 5.89 11.10 -24.96
CA LYS A 285 7.19 10.96 -25.61
C LYS A 285 7.82 9.58 -25.47
N THR A 286 7.64 8.94 -24.33
CA THR A 286 8.28 7.65 -24.01
C THR A 286 7.38 6.45 -24.26
N GLY A 287 6.06 6.67 -24.36
CA GLY A 287 5.09 5.60 -24.50
C GLY A 287 4.74 4.86 -23.22
N VAL A 288 5.23 5.31 -22.05
CA VAL A 288 4.93 4.65 -20.77
C VAL A 288 3.45 4.77 -20.42
N GLU A 289 2.90 3.72 -19.82
CA GLU A 289 1.51 3.65 -19.36
C GLU A 289 1.35 4.04 -17.89
N VAL A 290 2.44 3.97 -17.11
CA VAL A 290 2.51 4.32 -15.70
C VAL A 290 3.87 4.93 -15.38
N ILE A 291 3.96 5.70 -14.28
CA ILE A 291 5.22 6.29 -13.81
C ILE A 291 5.51 5.77 -12.42
N LEU A 292 6.70 5.19 -12.26
CA LEU A 292 7.11 4.49 -11.06
C LEU A 292 7.39 5.42 -9.89
N ASN A 293 7.19 4.93 -8.68
CA ASN A 293 7.77 5.45 -7.46
C ASN A 293 9.24 5.00 -7.38
N GLY A 294 10.17 5.93 -7.49
CA GLY A 294 11.58 5.66 -7.76
C GLY A 294 12.46 5.40 -6.55
N ASN A 295 11.88 5.26 -5.34
CA ASN A 295 12.67 4.84 -4.18
C ASN A 295 12.91 3.33 -4.15
N THR A 296 12.32 2.60 -5.10
CA THR A 296 12.51 1.16 -5.20
C THR A 296 13.95 0.82 -5.58
N GLN A 297 14.54 -0.10 -4.85
CA GLN A 297 15.90 -0.60 -5.08
C GLN A 297 15.88 -1.97 -5.79
N GLU A 298 14.71 -2.54 -6.04
CA GLU A 298 14.59 -3.96 -6.33
C GLU A 298 14.19 -4.25 -7.77
N GLY A 299 13.01 -3.84 -8.25
CA GLY A 299 12.55 -4.33 -9.53
C GLY A 299 11.70 -3.37 -10.36
N SER A 300 12.31 -2.41 -11.09
CA SER A 300 11.57 -1.43 -11.88
C SER A 300 10.68 -2.05 -12.98
N ASN A 301 11.11 -3.13 -13.64
CA ASN A 301 10.31 -3.82 -14.65
C ASN A 301 9.09 -4.50 -14.00
N ASP A 302 9.31 -5.15 -12.87
CA ASP A 302 8.23 -5.79 -12.13
C ASP A 302 7.27 -4.77 -11.53
N GLN A 303 7.77 -3.63 -11.05
CA GLN A 303 6.94 -2.52 -10.58
C GLN A 303 6.05 -1.97 -11.70
N TYR A 304 6.61 -1.75 -12.90
CA TYR A 304 5.84 -1.30 -14.06
C TYR A 304 4.70 -2.27 -14.39
N ILE A 305 5.00 -3.56 -14.46
CA ILE A 305 4.02 -4.62 -14.73
C ILE A 305 2.97 -4.66 -13.62
N SER A 306 3.38 -4.50 -12.36
CA SER A 306 2.48 -4.48 -11.20
C SER A 306 1.55 -3.27 -11.22
N MET A 307 2.04 -2.07 -11.55
CA MET A 307 1.17 -0.89 -11.66
C MET A 307 0.15 -1.03 -12.80
N VAL A 308 0.53 -1.63 -13.93
CA VAL A 308 -0.43 -1.95 -15.00
C VAL A 308 -1.44 -2.99 -14.54
N MET A 309 -1.02 -4.00 -13.78
CA MET A 309 -1.90 -4.98 -13.15
C MET A 309 -2.90 -4.32 -12.21
N GLU A 310 -2.42 -3.47 -11.31
CA GLU A 310 -3.21 -2.75 -10.30
C GLU A 310 -4.28 -1.88 -10.96
N LYS A 311 -3.91 -1.04 -11.95
CA LYS A 311 -4.89 -0.20 -12.65
C LYS A 311 -5.91 -1.03 -13.47
N THR A 312 -5.50 -2.18 -14.00
CA THR A 312 -6.39 -3.08 -14.72
C THR A 312 -7.40 -3.75 -13.78
N ILE A 313 -6.97 -4.22 -12.60
CA ILE A 313 -7.85 -4.76 -11.56
C ILE A 313 -8.80 -3.67 -11.05
N ALA A 314 -8.30 -2.50 -10.72
CA ALA A 314 -9.08 -1.37 -10.24
C ALA A 314 -10.16 -0.95 -11.24
N GLY A 315 -9.79 -0.81 -12.52
CA GLY A 315 -10.63 -0.25 -13.56
C GLY A 315 -11.00 1.22 -13.32
N PRO A 316 -11.91 1.79 -14.12
CA PRO A 316 -12.20 3.21 -14.08
C PRO A 316 -12.86 3.64 -12.77
N LEU A 317 -12.43 4.79 -12.25
CA LEU A 317 -13.04 5.45 -11.10
C LEU A 317 -14.43 5.99 -11.47
N LYS A 318 -15.45 5.74 -10.65
CA LYS A 318 -16.83 6.18 -10.92
C LYS A 318 -16.96 7.71 -11.06
N SER A 319 -16.26 8.47 -10.21
CA SER A 319 -16.29 9.94 -10.21
C SER A 319 -15.54 10.54 -11.40
N ASN A 320 -14.51 9.85 -11.92
CA ASN A 320 -13.70 10.30 -13.05
C ASN A 320 -13.13 9.11 -13.83
N PRO A 321 -13.86 8.59 -14.83
CA PRO A 321 -13.47 7.38 -15.57
C PRO A 321 -12.15 7.46 -16.34
N ASN A 322 -11.55 8.66 -16.43
CA ASN A 322 -10.22 8.83 -17.02
C ASN A 322 -9.08 8.34 -16.11
N PHE A 323 -9.38 8.01 -14.86
CA PHE A 323 -8.42 7.50 -13.89
C PHE A 323 -8.87 6.15 -13.32
N PRO A 324 -7.94 5.27 -12.93
CA PRO A 324 -8.28 4.03 -12.23
C PRO A 324 -8.60 4.29 -10.75
N SER A 325 -9.38 3.40 -10.13
CA SER A 325 -9.66 3.46 -8.69
C SER A 325 -8.51 2.90 -7.83
N CYS A 326 -7.29 3.42 -8.05
CA CYS A 326 -6.09 3.09 -7.28
C CYS A 326 -5.97 4.04 -6.08
N ALA A 327 -6.29 3.53 -4.87
CA ALA A 327 -6.18 4.28 -3.61
C ALA A 327 -4.79 4.07 -3.00
N CYS A 328 -3.81 4.89 -3.37
CA CYS A 328 -2.44 4.75 -2.89
C CYS A 328 -2.38 4.72 -1.35
N SER A 329 -1.59 3.81 -0.77
CA SER A 329 -1.33 3.75 0.68
C SER A 329 -0.59 4.98 1.18
N SER A 330 0.27 5.55 0.32
CA SER A 330 0.89 6.86 0.48
C SER A 330 0.63 7.69 -0.79
N GLU A 331 -0.25 8.68 -0.70
CA GLU A 331 -0.67 9.49 -1.86
C GLU A 331 -0.02 10.86 -1.85
N THR A 332 0.53 11.29 -2.99
CA THR A 332 0.95 12.69 -3.12
C THR A 332 -0.26 13.61 -3.07
N THR A 333 -0.19 14.60 -2.19
CA THR A 333 -1.28 15.57 -2.03
C THR A 333 -0.72 16.98 -1.92
N PRO A 334 -1.46 18.03 -2.35
CA PRO A 334 -1.04 19.41 -2.19
C PRO A 334 -0.80 19.76 -0.71
N TYR A 335 0.25 20.51 -0.46
CA TYR A 335 0.53 21.04 0.88
C TYR A 335 1.01 22.49 0.77
N TRP A 336 0.51 23.34 1.64
CA TRP A 336 0.76 24.79 1.58
C TRP A 336 2.26 25.15 1.68
N LEU A 337 3.03 24.35 2.41
CA LEU A 337 4.48 24.59 2.59
C LEU A 337 5.28 24.27 1.32
N PHE A 338 4.82 23.29 0.51
CA PHE A 338 5.43 22.91 -0.76
C PHE A 338 4.33 22.74 -1.82
N PRO A 339 3.80 23.84 -2.38
CA PRO A 339 2.66 23.81 -3.29
C PRO A 339 3.01 23.32 -4.72
N GLY A 340 4.20 22.79 -4.94
CA GLY A 340 4.83 22.62 -6.24
C GLY A 340 4.12 21.76 -7.29
N LEU A 341 3.36 20.73 -6.86
CA LEU A 341 2.57 19.91 -7.78
C LEU A 341 1.13 19.80 -7.29
N LYS A 342 0.19 20.19 -8.14
CA LYS A 342 -1.24 19.96 -7.90
C LYS A 342 -1.66 18.76 -8.71
N GLN A 343 -2.01 17.67 -8.03
CA GLN A 343 -2.52 16.45 -8.63
C GLN A 343 -3.81 16.73 -9.42
N THR A 344 -4.01 15.96 -10.49
CA THR A 344 -5.18 16.10 -11.37
C THR A 344 -6.44 15.58 -10.69
N GLU A 345 -6.31 14.44 -10.02
CA GLU A 345 -7.38 13.74 -9.31
C GLU A 345 -6.84 13.23 -7.98
N LEU A 346 -7.67 13.26 -6.95
CA LEU A 346 -7.39 12.74 -5.62
C LEU A 346 -8.60 11.94 -5.16
N LEU A 347 -8.39 10.74 -4.63
CA LEU A 347 -9.50 9.96 -4.07
C LEU A 347 -10.02 10.53 -2.76
N GLY A 348 -9.20 11.27 -2.01
CA GLY A 348 -9.58 11.81 -0.72
C GLY A 348 -9.81 10.71 0.34
N ALA A 349 -10.64 11.02 1.33
CA ALA A 349 -11.09 10.06 2.32
C ALA A 349 -12.24 9.23 1.74
N LEU A 350 -12.08 7.90 1.77
CA LEU A 350 -13.09 6.94 1.31
C LEU A 350 -13.79 6.33 2.51
N GLN A 351 -15.11 6.16 2.42
CA GLN A 351 -15.89 5.41 3.40
C GLN A 351 -17.10 4.79 2.73
N PHE A 352 -17.25 3.47 2.87
CA PHE A 352 -18.35 2.70 2.32
C PHE A 352 -18.85 1.66 3.34
N GLY A 353 -20.14 1.38 3.31
CA GLY A 353 -20.78 0.43 4.20
C GLY A 353 -20.92 0.94 5.65
N GLN A 354 -21.27 0.05 6.55
CA GLN A 354 -21.41 0.29 7.98
C GLN A 354 -20.77 -0.87 8.75
N LEU A 355 -20.08 -0.53 9.86
CA LEU A 355 -19.54 -1.55 10.75
C LEU A 355 -20.70 -2.39 11.32
N ALA A 356 -20.58 -3.71 11.16
CA ALA A 356 -21.44 -4.64 11.88
C ALA A 356 -20.97 -4.67 13.34
N VAL A 357 -21.93 -4.54 14.27
CA VAL A 357 -21.69 -4.50 15.72
C VAL A 357 -21.48 -5.91 16.25
#